data_96d44eaaf896487681755fdb2f7de668
#
_entry.id   96d44eaaf896487681755fdb2f7de668
#
_cell.length_a   1.000
_cell.length_b   1.000
_cell.length_c   1.000
_cell.angle_alpha   90.00
_cell.angle_beta   90.00
_cell.angle_gamma   90.00
#
_symmetry.space_group_name_H-M   'P 1'
#
loop_
_entity.id
_entity.type
_entity.pdbx_description
1 polymer ?
#
loop_
_entity_poly.entity_id
_entity_poly.type
_entity_poly.pdbx_seq_one_letter_code
_entity_poly.pdbx_strand_id
1 'polypeptide(L)'
;QGYSSAASDVYKRQGIFFGLPTQATCNGLYDRLYEWASSVSDETVNAIRLAHGGANYNKNYQQQVIQGKTYVYEEEIDSSVYVHPWFQGNKKALLADFVIGTVDQFLMASLRRKHFMLRHLGLSGKVVIIDECHAYDAYMNQYLEQSIEWMAGYGVPVILLSATLPLSRRKELVNRYIKGIRRNRPKIEKQKPTVSSDWMDNISYPLLT
;
A
#
# COMPACT_ATOMS: atom_id res chain seq x y z
N GLN A 1 -6.27 28.81 8.42
CA GLN A 1 -6.64 28.33 7.05
C GLN A 1 -5.75 27.19 6.52
N GLY A 2 -4.76 26.68 7.27
CA GLY A 2 -3.82 25.62 6.85
C GLY A 2 -4.28 24.17 7.11
N TYR A 3 -5.31 23.93 7.90
CA TYR A 3 -5.73 22.59 8.31
C TYR A 3 -6.64 21.87 7.30
N SER A 4 -7.20 22.60 6.34
CA SER A 4 -8.16 22.08 5.37
C SER A 4 -7.50 21.23 4.27
N SER A 5 -6.26 21.50 3.88
CA SER A 5 -5.62 20.77 2.79
C SER A 5 -5.15 19.37 3.18
N ALA A 6 -4.57 19.22 4.38
CA ALA A 6 -4.13 17.92 4.87
C ALA A 6 -5.30 16.97 5.13
N ALA A 7 -6.39 17.47 5.74
CA ALA A 7 -7.61 16.69 5.92
C ALA A 7 -8.24 16.28 4.56
N SER A 8 -8.30 17.21 3.60
CA SER A 8 -8.79 16.94 2.25
C SER A 8 -7.96 15.88 1.52
N ASP A 9 -6.64 15.82 1.73
CA ASP A 9 -5.78 14.82 1.13
C ASP A 9 -5.96 13.42 1.75
N VAL A 10 -6.22 13.34 3.05
CA VAL A 10 -6.55 12.08 3.73
C VAL A 10 -7.86 11.50 3.20
N TYR A 11 -8.89 12.32 2.99
CA TYR A 11 -10.18 11.87 2.43
C TYR A 11 -10.12 11.49 0.93
N LYS A 12 -9.09 11.88 0.21
CA LYS A 12 -8.90 11.49 -1.19
C LYS A 12 -8.27 10.10 -1.36
N ARG A 13 -7.76 9.49 -0.29
CA ARG A 13 -7.16 8.16 -0.32
C ARG A 13 -8.20 7.11 0.02
N GLN A 14 -8.53 6.28 -0.96
CA GLN A 14 -9.61 5.29 -0.86
C GLN A 14 -9.12 3.91 -0.44
N GLY A 15 -7.93 3.77 0.13
CA GLY A 15 -7.50 2.45 0.56
C GLY A 15 -6.07 2.34 1.05
N ILE A 16 -5.70 1.10 1.37
CA ILE A 16 -4.38 0.75 1.91
C ILE A 16 -3.80 -0.43 1.15
N PHE A 17 -2.51 -0.39 0.87
CA PHE A 17 -1.73 -1.55 0.45
C PHE A 17 -0.72 -1.89 1.55
N PHE A 18 -0.82 -3.11 2.09
CA PHE A 18 0.16 -3.68 3.01
C PHE A 18 1.08 -4.66 2.28
N GLY A 19 2.35 -4.32 2.15
CA GLY A 19 3.40 -5.17 1.59
C GLY A 19 4.20 -5.86 2.69
N LEU A 20 4.10 -7.18 2.77
CA LEU A 20 4.72 -8.01 3.78
C LEU A 20 5.78 -8.95 3.15
N PRO A 21 6.79 -9.40 3.92
CA PRO A 21 7.88 -10.18 3.37
C PRO A 21 7.45 -11.59 2.92
N THR A 22 6.48 -12.20 3.59
CA THR A 22 6.08 -13.59 3.33
C THR A 22 4.59 -13.77 3.16
N GLN A 23 4.19 -14.87 2.51
CA GLN A 23 2.77 -15.24 2.39
C GLN A 23 2.14 -15.59 3.76
N ALA A 24 2.93 -16.16 4.66
CA ALA A 24 2.47 -16.52 6.00
C ALA A 24 2.11 -15.26 6.82
N THR A 25 2.95 -14.23 6.76
CA THR A 25 2.66 -12.94 7.41
C THR A 25 1.46 -12.23 6.79
N CYS A 26 1.28 -12.35 5.45
CA CYS A 26 0.10 -11.84 4.76
C CYS A 26 -1.19 -12.50 5.28
N ASN A 27 -1.19 -13.82 5.42
CA ASN A 27 -2.35 -14.57 5.94
C ASN A 27 -2.70 -14.14 7.37
N GLY A 28 -1.70 -14.07 8.26
CA GLY A 28 -1.94 -13.68 9.66
C GLY A 28 -2.41 -12.22 9.83
N LEU A 29 -1.95 -11.31 8.98
CA LEU A 29 -2.44 -9.93 8.99
C LEU A 29 -3.86 -9.84 8.39
N TYR A 30 -4.16 -10.63 7.37
CA TYR A 30 -5.45 -10.66 6.72
C TYR A 30 -6.58 -10.97 7.73
N ASP A 31 -6.42 -12.04 8.51
CA ASP A 31 -7.42 -12.44 9.49
C ASP A 31 -7.68 -11.33 10.52
N ARG A 32 -6.63 -10.69 11.04
CA ARG A 32 -6.75 -9.59 12.01
C ARG A 32 -7.39 -8.33 11.42
N LEU A 33 -7.04 -7.96 10.19
CA LEU A 33 -7.64 -6.80 9.53
C LEU A 33 -9.09 -7.04 9.16
N TYR A 34 -9.45 -8.25 8.81
CA TYR A 34 -10.82 -8.62 8.56
C TYR A 34 -11.69 -8.49 9.82
N GLU A 35 -11.24 -9.02 10.94
CA GLU A 35 -11.92 -8.88 12.23
C GLU A 35 -12.08 -7.41 12.62
N TRP A 36 -11.00 -6.62 12.48
CA TRP A 36 -11.04 -5.19 12.78
C TRP A 36 -12.01 -4.45 11.86
N ALA A 37 -11.94 -4.66 10.56
CA ALA A 37 -12.81 -4.00 9.59
C ALA A 37 -14.29 -4.36 9.83
N SER A 38 -14.58 -5.61 10.17
CA SER A 38 -15.94 -6.06 10.53
C SER A 38 -16.47 -5.40 11.80
N SER A 39 -15.58 -4.99 12.72
CA SER A 39 -15.96 -4.32 13.98
C SER A 39 -16.20 -2.82 13.82
N VAL A 40 -15.63 -2.20 12.79
CA VAL A 40 -15.65 -0.72 12.62
C VAL A 40 -16.71 -0.28 11.60
N SER A 41 -17.09 -1.14 10.66
CA SER A 41 -17.97 -0.74 9.57
C SER A 41 -19.44 -1.00 9.86
N ASP A 42 -20.14 0.04 10.34
CA ASP A 42 -21.63 0.02 10.39
C ASP A 42 -22.27 0.41 9.05
N GLU A 43 -21.55 1.03 8.11
CA GLU A 43 -22.17 1.59 6.89
C GLU A 43 -21.33 1.46 5.59
N THR A 44 -20.09 1.00 5.63
CA THR A 44 -19.23 0.94 4.44
C THR A 44 -18.74 -0.46 4.14
N VAL A 45 -19.20 -0.99 3.04
CA VAL A 45 -18.68 -2.24 2.47
C VAL A 45 -17.27 -1.99 1.93
N ASN A 46 -16.26 -2.56 2.57
CA ASN A 46 -14.87 -2.43 2.16
C ASN A 46 -14.39 -3.71 1.50
N ALA A 47 -13.93 -3.63 0.28
CA ALA A 47 -13.34 -4.78 -0.41
C ALA A 47 -11.92 -5.04 0.11
N ILE A 48 -11.74 -6.14 0.83
CA ILE A 48 -10.42 -6.62 1.28
C ILE A 48 -9.90 -7.69 0.33
N ARG A 49 -8.65 -7.59 -0.07
CA ARG A 49 -8.02 -8.53 -0.99
C ARG A 49 -6.68 -9.06 -0.48
N LEU A 50 -6.52 -10.38 -0.54
CA LEU A 50 -5.25 -11.05 -0.32
C LEU A 50 -4.53 -11.23 -1.66
N ALA A 51 -3.37 -10.61 -1.82
CA ALA A 51 -2.64 -10.52 -3.09
C ALA A 51 -1.27 -11.21 -3.02
N HIS A 52 -1.26 -12.54 -3.01
CA HIS A 52 -0.05 -13.36 -3.15
C HIS A 52 -0.35 -14.69 -3.87
N GLY A 53 0.67 -15.42 -4.28
CA GLY A 53 0.52 -16.65 -5.06
C GLY A 53 -0.27 -17.76 -4.37
N GLY A 54 -0.25 -17.81 -3.04
CA GLY A 54 -0.95 -18.79 -2.21
C GLY A 54 -2.31 -18.33 -1.65
N ALA A 55 -2.85 -17.18 -2.07
CA ALA A 55 -4.10 -16.63 -1.52
C ALA A 55 -5.28 -17.64 -1.58
N ASN A 56 -5.36 -18.41 -2.65
CA ASN A 56 -6.42 -19.40 -2.84
C ASN A 56 -6.33 -20.60 -1.88
N TYR A 57 -5.24 -20.76 -1.13
CA TYR A 57 -5.11 -21.81 -0.12
C TYR A 57 -5.50 -21.33 1.28
N ASN A 58 -5.76 -20.04 1.49
CA ASN A 58 -6.25 -19.53 2.76
C ASN A 58 -7.76 -19.81 2.88
N LYS A 59 -8.15 -20.62 3.86
CA LYS A 59 -9.54 -21.06 4.07
C LYS A 59 -10.48 -19.91 4.38
N ASN A 60 -10.06 -18.97 5.24
CA ASN A 60 -10.86 -17.81 5.62
C ASN A 60 -11.11 -16.91 4.42
N TYR A 61 -10.07 -16.66 3.62
CA TYR A 61 -10.19 -15.90 2.39
C TYR A 61 -11.13 -16.56 1.37
N GLN A 62 -11.07 -17.90 1.21
CA GLN A 62 -11.99 -18.63 0.33
C GLN A 62 -13.45 -18.52 0.77
N GLN A 63 -13.72 -18.64 2.08
CA GLN A 63 -15.08 -18.51 2.60
C GLN A 63 -15.65 -17.12 2.32
N GLN A 64 -14.85 -16.06 2.51
CA GLN A 64 -15.25 -14.68 2.24
C GLN A 64 -15.47 -14.41 0.74
N VAL A 65 -14.69 -15.05 -0.13
CA VAL A 65 -14.91 -15.01 -1.58
C VAL A 65 -16.25 -15.66 -1.96
N ILE A 66 -16.62 -16.75 -1.30
CA ILE A 66 -17.90 -17.44 -1.52
C ILE A 66 -19.05 -16.58 -1.02
N GLN A 67 -18.95 -16.04 0.20
CA GLN A 67 -19.95 -15.13 0.77
C GLN A 67 -20.15 -13.89 -0.13
N GLY A 68 -19.08 -13.25 -0.59
CA GLY A 68 -19.17 -12.11 -1.48
C GLY A 68 -19.88 -12.41 -2.81
N LYS A 69 -19.82 -13.64 -3.32
CA LYS A 69 -20.59 -14.05 -4.49
C LYS A 69 -22.10 -14.11 -4.18
N THR A 70 -22.47 -14.68 -3.05
CA THR A 70 -23.85 -14.81 -2.61
C THR A 70 -24.48 -13.42 -2.43
N TYR A 71 -23.82 -12.51 -1.71
CA TYR A 71 -24.32 -11.14 -1.49
C TYR A 71 -24.56 -10.34 -2.79
N VAL A 72 -23.70 -10.48 -3.79
CA VAL A 72 -23.87 -9.75 -5.07
C VAL A 72 -25.09 -10.24 -5.87
N TYR A 73 -25.52 -11.48 -5.66
CA TYR A 73 -26.66 -12.05 -6.39
C TYR A 73 -27.99 -11.93 -5.63
N GLU A 74 -28.00 -11.75 -4.32
CA GLU A 74 -29.19 -11.79 -3.48
C GLU A 74 -29.69 -10.41 -3.01
N GLU A 75 -29.03 -9.30 -3.39
CA GLU A 75 -29.39 -7.90 -3.05
C GLU A 75 -29.55 -7.58 -1.55
N GLU A 76 -29.29 -8.52 -0.65
CA GLU A 76 -29.28 -8.27 0.79
C GLU A 76 -27.91 -7.73 1.21
N ILE A 77 -27.79 -6.41 1.36
CA ILE A 77 -26.59 -5.74 1.88
C ILE A 77 -26.69 -5.74 3.40
N ASP A 78 -26.23 -6.80 4.03
CA ASP A 78 -25.80 -6.72 5.43
C ASP A 78 -24.39 -6.11 5.45
N SER A 79 -24.10 -5.23 6.41
CA SER A 79 -22.88 -4.40 6.53
C SER A 79 -21.59 -5.19 6.77
N SER A 80 -21.35 -6.24 6.02
CA SER A 80 -20.21 -7.13 6.19
C SER A 80 -19.08 -6.83 5.20
N VAL A 81 -17.85 -6.94 5.69
CA VAL A 81 -16.64 -6.89 4.87
C VAL A 81 -16.52 -8.16 4.06
N TYR A 82 -16.42 -8.07 2.73
CA TYR A 82 -16.34 -9.24 1.86
C TYR A 82 -15.37 -9.04 0.68
N VAL A 83 -15.00 -10.13 0.03
CA VAL A 83 -14.20 -10.10 -1.19
C VAL A 83 -15.12 -10.02 -2.40
N HIS A 84 -15.28 -8.85 -2.97
CA HIS A 84 -16.13 -8.65 -4.14
C HIS A 84 -15.64 -9.48 -5.34
N PRO A 85 -16.51 -10.26 -6.02
CA PRO A 85 -16.14 -11.16 -7.12
C PRO A 85 -15.40 -10.48 -8.27
N TRP A 86 -15.70 -9.20 -8.53
CA TRP A 86 -15.04 -8.44 -9.59
C TRP A 86 -13.52 -8.32 -9.41
N PHE A 87 -13.05 -8.28 -8.15
CA PHE A 87 -11.62 -8.24 -7.83
C PHE A 87 -10.95 -9.62 -7.86
N GLN A 88 -11.68 -10.69 -8.10
CA GLN A 88 -11.11 -12.02 -8.24
C GLN A 88 -10.26 -12.08 -9.49
N GLY A 89 -9.06 -12.65 -9.37
CA GLY A 89 -8.07 -12.69 -10.43
C GLY A 89 -6.84 -11.84 -10.12
N ASN A 90 -5.68 -12.43 -10.32
CA ASN A 90 -4.39 -11.86 -9.92
C ASN A 90 -4.09 -10.48 -10.54
N LYS A 91 -4.71 -10.17 -11.69
CA LYS A 91 -4.48 -8.90 -12.40
C LYS A 91 -5.19 -7.71 -11.78
N LYS A 92 -6.32 -7.94 -11.11
CA LYS A 92 -7.17 -6.90 -10.50
C LYS A 92 -6.97 -6.78 -8.99
N ALA A 93 -6.15 -7.64 -8.39
CA ALA A 93 -5.98 -7.71 -6.95
C ALA A 93 -5.64 -6.35 -6.31
N LEU A 94 -4.83 -5.55 -6.96
CA LEU A 94 -4.41 -4.24 -6.45
C LEU A 94 -5.47 -3.13 -6.59
N LEU A 95 -6.58 -3.39 -7.28
CA LEU A 95 -7.64 -2.40 -7.46
C LEU A 95 -8.61 -2.34 -6.27
N ALA A 96 -8.65 -3.38 -5.41
CA ALA A 96 -9.47 -3.39 -4.20
C ALA A 96 -9.01 -2.32 -3.21
N ASP A 97 -9.88 -1.83 -2.35
CA ASP A 97 -9.59 -0.74 -1.41
C ASP A 97 -8.52 -1.15 -0.38
N PHE A 98 -8.68 -2.31 0.24
CA PHE A 98 -7.71 -2.87 1.17
C PHE A 98 -7.01 -4.07 0.55
N VAL A 99 -5.69 -3.98 0.40
CA VAL A 99 -4.88 -5.03 -0.18
C VAL A 99 -3.77 -5.42 0.76
N ILE A 100 -3.72 -6.71 1.10
CA ILE A 100 -2.62 -7.33 1.82
C ILE A 100 -1.90 -8.24 0.85
N GLY A 101 -0.62 -8.03 0.65
CA GLY A 101 0.15 -8.83 -0.30
C GLY A 101 1.62 -8.92 0.03
N THR A 102 2.33 -9.78 -0.67
CA THR A 102 3.78 -9.80 -0.55
C THR A 102 4.38 -8.54 -1.18
N VAL A 103 5.49 -8.08 -0.63
CA VAL A 103 6.21 -6.90 -1.13
C VAL A 103 6.52 -6.99 -2.63
N ASP A 104 6.69 -8.19 -3.18
CA ASP A 104 6.88 -8.41 -4.61
C ASP A 104 5.79 -7.76 -5.48
N GLN A 105 4.54 -7.73 -4.98
CA GLN A 105 3.45 -7.06 -5.69
C GLN A 105 3.70 -5.56 -5.85
N PHE A 106 4.34 -4.94 -4.86
CA PHE A 106 4.77 -3.54 -4.90
C PHE A 106 6.01 -3.36 -5.80
N LEU A 107 7.03 -4.19 -5.62
CA LEU A 107 8.27 -4.13 -6.39
C LEU A 107 8.04 -4.32 -7.90
N MET A 108 7.06 -5.12 -8.26
CA MET A 108 6.65 -5.31 -9.65
C MET A 108 6.10 -4.03 -10.31
N ALA A 109 5.74 -2.99 -9.55
CA ALA A 109 5.37 -1.70 -10.11
C ALA A 109 6.55 -0.97 -10.78
N SER A 110 7.80 -1.30 -10.41
CA SER A 110 9.00 -0.78 -11.06
C SER A 110 9.33 -1.47 -12.40
N LEU A 111 8.76 -2.66 -12.63
CA LEU A 111 9.05 -3.48 -13.80
C LEU A 111 8.09 -3.18 -14.95
N ARG A 112 8.62 -2.93 -16.14
CA ARG A 112 7.82 -2.76 -17.37
C ARG A 112 7.30 -4.12 -17.88
N ARG A 113 6.40 -4.75 -17.11
CA ARG A 113 5.76 -6.02 -17.47
C ARG A 113 4.35 -5.81 -17.99
N LYS A 114 3.78 -6.85 -18.60
CA LYS A 114 2.37 -6.88 -19.02
C LYS A 114 1.46 -6.51 -17.82
N HIS A 115 0.49 -5.63 -18.05
CA HIS A 115 -0.44 -5.09 -17.04
C HIS A 115 0.20 -4.19 -15.97
N PHE A 116 1.41 -3.65 -16.19
CA PHE A 116 2.04 -2.78 -15.20
C PHE A 116 1.17 -1.55 -14.86
N MET A 117 0.45 -0.99 -15.86
CA MET A 117 -0.45 0.15 -15.65
C MET A 117 -1.58 -0.14 -14.65
N LEU A 118 -2.10 -1.37 -14.59
CA LEU A 118 -3.10 -1.75 -13.58
C LEU A 118 -2.53 -1.73 -12.17
N ARG A 119 -1.24 -2.06 -12.00
CA ARG A 119 -0.56 -1.95 -10.70
C ARG A 119 -0.42 -0.49 -10.27
N HIS A 120 0.01 0.36 -11.18
CA HIS A 120 0.13 1.80 -10.94
C HIS A 120 -1.23 2.40 -10.59
N LEU A 121 -2.26 2.08 -11.36
CA LEU A 121 -3.64 2.54 -11.08
C LEU A 121 -4.10 2.06 -9.70
N GLY A 122 -3.91 0.78 -9.38
CA GLY A 122 -4.34 0.20 -8.11
C GLY A 122 -3.61 0.77 -6.89
N LEU A 123 -2.36 1.20 -7.04
CA LEU A 123 -1.57 1.79 -5.95
C LEU A 123 -1.75 3.30 -5.82
N SER A 124 -2.06 4.01 -6.91
CA SER A 124 -2.09 5.48 -6.95
C SER A 124 -3.11 6.14 -6.01
N GLY A 125 -4.19 5.44 -5.66
CA GLY A 125 -5.23 5.91 -4.74
C GLY A 125 -5.04 5.48 -3.28
N LYS A 126 -3.95 4.79 -2.92
CA LYS A 126 -3.77 4.17 -1.61
C LYS A 126 -2.69 4.82 -0.76
N VAL A 127 -2.70 4.49 0.52
CA VAL A 127 -1.51 4.57 1.38
C VAL A 127 -0.76 3.25 1.25
N VAL A 128 0.52 3.30 0.96
CA VAL A 128 1.39 2.12 0.82
C VAL A 128 2.18 1.93 2.11
N ILE A 129 2.06 0.76 2.72
CA ILE A 129 2.80 0.38 3.93
C ILE A 129 3.65 -0.84 3.59
N ILE A 130 4.96 -0.75 3.76
CA ILE A 130 5.92 -1.83 3.50
C ILE A 130 6.59 -2.22 4.79
N ASP A 131 6.46 -3.47 5.16
CA ASP A 131 7.04 -4.01 6.39
C ASP A 131 8.37 -4.73 6.13
N GLU A 132 9.23 -4.74 7.16
CA GLU A 132 10.53 -5.41 7.19
C GLU A 132 11.47 -4.99 6.03
N CYS A 133 11.46 -3.70 5.68
CA CYS A 133 12.22 -3.21 4.53
C CYS A 133 13.75 -3.36 4.67
N HIS A 134 14.26 -3.71 5.85
CA HIS A 134 15.68 -4.01 6.08
C HIS A 134 16.12 -5.39 5.55
N ALA A 135 15.19 -6.32 5.36
CA ALA A 135 15.49 -7.69 4.96
C ALA A 135 15.73 -7.87 3.45
N TYR A 136 15.66 -6.79 2.67
CA TYR A 136 15.76 -6.87 1.22
C TYR A 136 17.23 -6.88 0.76
N ASP A 137 17.52 -7.74 -0.21
CA ASP A 137 18.82 -7.78 -0.87
C ASP A 137 19.07 -6.54 -1.77
N ALA A 138 20.26 -6.41 -2.31
CA ALA A 138 20.65 -5.28 -3.16
C ALA A 138 19.75 -5.16 -4.42
N TYR A 139 19.30 -6.28 -4.97
CA TYR A 139 18.44 -6.33 -6.15
C TYR A 139 17.03 -5.84 -5.82
N MET A 140 16.41 -6.38 -4.77
CA MET A 140 15.10 -5.93 -4.29
C MET A 140 15.11 -4.46 -3.90
N ASN A 141 16.18 -3.99 -3.28
CA ASN A 141 16.35 -2.60 -2.89
C ASN A 141 16.29 -1.64 -4.08
N GLN A 142 16.85 -2.00 -5.22
CA GLN A 142 16.80 -1.19 -6.44
C GLN A 142 15.36 -1.04 -6.96
N TYR A 143 14.57 -2.12 -6.92
CA TYR A 143 13.14 -2.05 -7.30
C TYR A 143 12.31 -1.30 -6.28
N LEU A 144 12.61 -1.43 -4.98
CA LEU A 144 11.96 -0.66 -3.93
C LEU A 144 12.12 0.84 -4.17
N GLU A 145 13.34 1.30 -4.39
CA GLU A 145 13.64 2.70 -4.68
C GLU A 145 12.87 3.23 -5.88
N GLN A 146 12.84 2.45 -6.96
CA GLN A 146 12.15 2.85 -8.17
C GLN A 146 10.63 2.88 -7.97
N SER A 147 10.07 1.93 -7.24
CA SER A 147 8.64 1.91 -6.90
C SER A 147 8.27 3.10 -6.02
N ILE A 148 9.11 3.45 -5.03
CA ILE A 148 8.94 4.64 -4.19
C ILE A 148 8.97 5.93 -5.04
N GLU A 149 9.91 6.05 -5.99
CA GLU A 149 9.99 7.19 -6.90
C GLU A 149 8.70 7.35 -7.72
N TRP A 150 8.10 6.25 -8.21
CA TRP A 150 6.83 6.27 -8.90
C TRP A 150 5.67 6.69 -7.99
N MET A 151 5.58 6.10 -6.80
CA MET A 151 4.52 6.44 -5.84
C MET A 151 4.57 7.90 -5.44
N ALA A 152 5.76 8.43 -5.19
CA ALA A 152 5.96 9.85 -4.91
C ALA A 152 5.50 10.75 -6.06
N GLY A 153 5.74 10.33 -7.31
CA GLY A 153 5.24 11.02 -8.50
C GLY A 153 3.71 11.09 -8.57
N TYR A 154 3.01 10.10 -8.01
CA TYR A 154 1.54 10.10 -7.89
C TYR A 154 1.05 10.78 -6.60
N GLY A 155 1.95 11.28 -5.78
CA GLY A 155 1.63 11.83 -4.47
C GLY A 155 1.15 10.77 -3.46
N VAL A 156 1.47 9.50 -3.68
CA VAL A 156 1.11 8.37 -2.79
C VAL A 156 1.96 8.40 -1.53
N PRO A 157 1.37 8.44 -0.32
CA PRO A 157 2.13 8.27 0.92
C PRO A 157 2.72 6.88 0.99
N VAL A 158 4.00 6.78 1.38
CA VAL A 158 4.69 5.51 1.59
C VAL A 158 5.23 5.46 3.01
N ILE A 159 4.81 4.46 3.76
CA ILE A 159 5.25 4.17 5.13
C ILE A 159 6.17 2.95 5.07
N LEU A 160 7.38 3.09 5.57
CA LEU A 160 8.34 2.00 5.65
C LEU A 160 8.52 1.60 7.10
N LEU A 161 8.21 0.35 7.42
CA LEU A 161 8.40 -0.23 8.74
C LEU A 161 9.68 -1.08 8.72
N SER A 162 10.51 -0.90 9.73
CA SER A 162 11.77 -1.61 9.83
C SER A 162 12.28 -1.62 11.26
N ALA A 163 12.73 -2.78 11.75
CA ALA A 163 13.38 -2.87 13.04
C ALA A 163 14.75 -2.16 13.04
N THR A 164 15.48 -2.24 11.93
CA THR A 164 16.81 -1.64 11.77
C THR A 164 16.94 -1.06 10.37
N LEU A 165 17.09 0.25 10.27
CA LEU A 165 17.33 0.92 8.99
C LEU A 165 18.53 1.85 9.11
N PRO A 166 19.68 1.50 8.49
CA PRO A 166 20.88 2.35 8.50
C PRO A 166 20.58 3.75 8.01
N LEU A 167 21.22 4.76 8.61
CA LEU A 167 21.01 6.16 8.27
C LEU A 167 21.24 6.47 6.78
N SER A 168 22.29 5.88 6.19
CA SER A 168 22.56 5.99 4.75
C SER A 168 21.39 5.51 3.92
N ARG A 169 20.85 4.34 4.27
CA ARG A 169 19.72 3.73 3.56
C ARG A 169 18.45 4.58 3.69
N ARG A 170 18.17 5.08 4.88
CA ARG A 170 17.05 6.01 5.11
C ARG A 170 17.15 7.25 4.21
N LYS A 171 18.34 7.88 4.16
CA LYS A 171 18.60 9.05 3.30
C LYS A 171 18.38 8.72 1.81
N GLU A 172 18.82 7.56 1.34
CA GLU A 172 18.61 7.12 -0.05
C GLU A 172 17.11 7.02 -0.38
N LEU A 173 16.33 6.33 0.44
CA LEU A 173 14.88 6.15 0.23
C LEU A 173 14.13 7.48 0.23
N VAL A 174 14.44 8.38 1.17
CA VAL A 174 13.86 9.72 1.21
C VAL A 174 14.24 10.54 -0.02
N ASN A 175 15.50 10.49 -0.44
CA ASN A 175 15.94 11.20 -1.65
C ASN A 175 15.23 10.67 -2.91
N ARG A 176 14.96 9.37 -2.98
CA ARG A 176 14.16 8.78 -4.06
C ARG A 176 12.72 9.29 -4.06
N TYR A 177 12.11 9.38 -2.89
CA TYR A 177 10.75 9.93 -2.76
C TYR A 177 10.71 11.41 -3.18
N ILE A 178 11.64 12.24 -2.70
CA ILE A 178 11.75 13.65 -3.08
C ILE A 178 11.97 13.80 -4.60
N LYS A 179 12.78 12.94 -5.20
CA LYS A 179 13.01 12.93 -6.65
C LYS A 179 11.72 12.66 -7.42
N GLY A 180 10.88 11.72 -6.96
CA GLY A 180 9.57 11.42 -7.53
C GLY A 180 8.63 12.61 -7.49
N ILE A 181 8.52 13.29 -6.35
CA ILE A 181 7.73 14.52 -6.20
C ILE A 181 8.17 15.59 -7.22
N ARG A 182 9.48 15.84 -7.32
CA ARG A 182 10.02 16.86 -8.22
C ARG A 182 9.76 16.57 -9.69
N ARG A 183 9.71 15.30 -10.08
CA ARG A 183 9.46 14.89 -11.46
C ARG A 183 8.07 15.29 -11.94
N ASN A 184 7.07 15.26 -11.07
CA ASN A 184 5.67 15.50 -11.41
C ASN A 184 5.20 16.93 -11.17
N ARG A 185 6.02 17.79 -10.54
CA ARG A 185 5.67 19.21 -10.33
C ARG A 185 5.90 20.04 -11.58
N PRO A 186 5.01 20.99 -11.91
CA PRO A 186 5.24 21.99 -12.94
C PRO A 186 6.55 22.77 -12.70
N LYS A 187 7.19 23.23 -13.76
CA LYS A 187 8.49 23.95 -13.64
C LYS A 187 8.44 25.18 -12.71
N ILE A 188 7.28 25.78 -12.53
CA ILE A 188 7.04 26.97 -11.72
C ILE A 188 7.11 26.68 -10.20
N GLU A 189 6.78 25.45 -9.77
CA GLU A 189 6.78 25.04 -8.36
C GLU A 189 8.06 24.28 -7.93
N LYS A 190 9.09 24.29 -8.76
CA LYS A 190 10.36 23.58 -8.47
C LYS A 190 11.26 24.30 -7.46
N GLN A 191 10.71 25.18 -6.63
CA GLN A 191 11.44 25.67 -5.46
C GLN A 191 11.81 24.47 -4.58
N LYS A 192 13.07 24.43 -4.12
CA LYS A 192 13.55 23.38 -3.21
C LYS A 192 12.56 23.24 -2.05
N PRO A 193 11.96 22.08 -1.82
CA PRO A 193 11.24 21.88 -0.58
C PRO A 193 12.24 22.12 0.55
N THR A 194 12.00 23.11 1.38
CA THR A 194 12.71 23.36 2.64
C THR A 194 12.24 22.29 3.63
N VAL A 195 12.57 21.03 3.36
CA VAL A 195 12.47 19.99 4.37
C VAL A 195 13.73 20.14 5.20
N SER A 196 13.61 20.59 6.45
CA SER A 196 14.74 20.56 7.37
C SER A 196 15.26 19.12 7.39
N SER A 197 16.55 18.93 7.20
CA SER A 197 17.15 17.61 7.15
C SER A 197 17.36 17.01 8.56
N ASP A 198 17.04 17.77 9.60
CA ASP A 198 17.39 17.45 10.98
C ASP A 198 16.76 16.14 11.47
N TRP A 199 15.54 15.83 11.04
CA TRP A 199 14.89 14.56 11.35
C TRP A 199 15.56 13.36 10.69
N MET A 200 16.25 13.56 9.55
CA MET A 200 16.94 12.46 8.85
C MET A 200 18.14 11.93 9.65
N ASP A 201 18.74 12.76 10.48
CA ASP A 201 19.91 12.42 11.30
C ASP A 201 19.51 11.94 12.70
N ASN A 202 18.24 12.00 13.05
CA ASN A 202 17.74 11.50 14.32
C ASN A 202 17.79 9.95 14.37
N ILE A 203 18.52 9.42 15.33
CA ILE A 203 18.72 7.98 15.58
C ILE A 203 17.93 7.46 16.80
N SER A 204 17.14 8.31 17.45
CA SER A 204 16.31 7.88 18.58
C SER A 204 15.27 6.85 18.16
N TYR A 205 14.93 5.94 19.05
CA TYR A 205 13.95 4.89 18.83
C TYR A 205 12.86 4.95 19.92
N PRO A 206 11.58 4.82 19.56
CA PRO A 206 11.00 4.82 18.21
C PRO A 206 11.06 6.22 17.57
N LEU A 207 11.30 6.27 16.26
CA LEU A 207 11.28 7.50 15.48
C LEU A 207 9.93 7.60 14.73
N LEU A 208 9.10 8.55 15.13
CA LEU A 208 7.91 8.95 14.41
C LEU A 208 8.22 10.25 13.65
N THR A 209 8.12 10.21 12.33
CA THR A 209 8.37 11.35 11.44
C THR A 209 7.19 11.61 10.53
#